data_4f7648065b33e41f81a0fcd9d9fa8322
#
_entry.id   4f7648065b33e41f81a0fcd9d9fa8322
#
_cell.length_a   1.000
_cell.length_b   1.000
_cell.length_c   1.000
_cell.angle_alpha   90.00
_cell.angle_beta   90.00
_cell.angle_gamma   90.00
#
_symmetry.space_group_name_H-M   'P 1'
#
loop_
_entity.id
_entity.type
_entity.pdbx_description
1 polymer ?
#
loop_
_entity_poly.entity_id
_entity_poly.type
_entity_poly.pdbx_seq_one_letter_code
_entity_poly.pdbx_strand_id
1 'polypeptide(L)'
;MDRLRLGLVQYAPVWCDPAASMDKLLALLREAPATDLLVLPEMSFTGFTMDAASAVPPPSVLERLSAIAGTRRTGIVYGAVEEGRNRIVLLDRSGARAGTYDKRHLFSLGDESRHYAPGSGVPDWNFEGWTIRPSICYDLRFPYHFWEGAERCDLALVPACWPGSRERHWKTLLAARAIENQMWVAGVNRIGEEPRLSYNGASMVLDPRGTPVLDAGNAEGIHVVEVDREMVASTRSRYPFLEDRLEG
;
A
#
# COMPACT_ATOMS: atom_id res chain seq x y z
N MET A 1 -10.68 16.35 -6.25
CA MET A 1 -9.71 16.89 -5.25
C MET A 1 -8.33 16.86 -5.88
N ASP A 2 -7.62 17.99 -5.92
CA ASP A 2 -6.31 18.04 -6.60
C ASP A 2 -5.15 17.68 -5.65
N ARG A 3 -5.36 17.85 -4.35
CA ARG A 3 -4.41 17.47 -3.29
C ARG A 3 -4.99 16.39 -2.41
N LEU A 4 -4.13 15.47 -1.97
CA LEU A 4 -4.51 14.35 -1.13
C LEU A 4 -3.53 14.23 0.05
N ARG A 5 -4.03 14.25 1.29
CA ARG A 5 -3.22 13.98 2.48
C ARG A 5 -3.18 12.49 2.73
N LEU A 6 -2.03 11.88 2.39
CA LEU A 6 -1.76 10.46 2.63
C LEU A 6 -1.22 10.26 4.04
N GLY A 7 -1.76 9.29 4.76
CA GLY A 7 -1.21 8.79 6.02
C GLY A 7 -0.66 7.38 5.83
N LEU A 8 0.65 7.23 5.93
CA LEU A 8 1.34 5.93 5.86
C LEU A 8 1.39 5.36 7.29
N VAL A 9 0.70 4.25 7.50
CA VAL A 9 0.65 3.58 8.80
C VAL A 9 1.80 2.58 8.89
N GLN A 10 2.95 3.03 9.41
CA GLN A 10 4.09 2.18 9.66
C GLN A 10 4.04 1.63 11.08
N TYR A 11 3.69 0.37 11.24
CA TYR A 11 3.55 -0.25 12.56
C TYR A 11 3.91 -1.74 12.55
N ALA A 12 4.06 -2.31 13.75
CA ALA A 12 4.27 -3.73 13.94
C ALA A 12 2.94 -4.43 14.26
N PRO A 13 2.26 -5.09 13.29
CA PRO A 13 1.13 -5.95 13.61
C PRO A 13 1.54 -7.03 14.62
N VAL A 14 0.63 -7.39 15.51
CA VAL A 14 0.85 -8.51 16.41
C VAL A 14 0.67 -9.80 15.62
N TRP A 15 1.70 -10.66 15.68
CA TRP A 15 1.73 -11.90 14.90
C TRP A 15 0.52 -12.79 15.17
N CYS A 16 -0.27 -13.05 14.12
CA CYS A 16 -1.48 -13.86 14.13
C CYS A 16 -2.53 -13.45 15.19
N ASP A 17 -2.52 -12.16 15.61
CA ASP A 17 -3.51 -11.61 16.55
C ASP A 17 -4.15 -10.34 15.98
N PRO A 18 -5.24 -10.48 15.20
CA PRO A 18 -5.93 -9.35 14.59
C PRO A 18 -6.53 -8.37 15.59
N ALA A 19 -6.97 -8.84 16.77
CA ALA A 19 -7.57 -7.96 17.77
C ALA A 19 -6.52 -7.05 18.41
N ALA A 20 -5.38 -7.62 18.83
CA ALA A 20 -4.27 -6.84 19.36
C ALA A 20 -3.66 -5.89 18.32
N SER A 21 -3.60 -6.31 17.04
CA SER A 21 -3.18 -5.45 15.93
C SER A 21 -4.12 -4.26 15.75
N MET A 22 -5.43 -4.47 15.84
CA MET A 22 -6.43 -3.40 15.79
C MET A 22 -6.28 -2.43 16.97
N ASP A 23 -6.02 -2.92 18.18
CA ASP A 23 -5.82 -2.05 19.35
C ASP A 23 -4.55 -1.18 19.21
N LYS A 24 -3.47 -1.73 18.65
CA LYS A 24 -2.28 -0.93 18.28
C LYS A 24 -2.60 0.16 17.26
N LEU A 25 -3.32 -0.19 16.19
CA LEU A 25 -3.77 0.79 15.19
C LEU A 25 -4.59 1.91 15.82
N LEU A 26 -5.53 1.58 16.71
CA LEU A 26 -6.34 2.56 17.41
C LEU A 26 -5.51 3.49 18.30
N ALA A 27 -4.48 2.97 18.95
CA ALA A 27 -3.56 3.79 19.74
C ALA A 27 -2.85 4.84 18.85
N LEU A 28 -2.34 4.43 17.69
CA LEU A 28 -1.73 5.34 16.72
C LEU A 28 -2.72 6.38 16.17
N LEU A 29 -3.95 5.96 15.90
CA LEU A 29 -4.98 6.84 15.35
C LEU A 29 -5.42 7.94 16.32
N ARG A 30 -5.26 7.78 17.64
CA ARG A 30 -5.66 8.80 18.64
C ARG A 30 -4.90 10.11 18.45
N GLU A 31 -3.64 10.03 18.07
CA GLU A 31 -2.73 11.18 17.92
C GLU A 31 -2.52 11.56 16.43
N ALA A 32 -3.08 10.77 15.52
CA ALA A 32 -2.89 10.98 14.09
C ALA A 32 -3.60 12.25 13.61
N PRO A 33 -2.92 13.11 12.83
CA PRO A 33 -3.57 14.22 12.17
C PRO A 33 -4.65 13.74 11.20
N ALA A 34 -5.54 14.65 10.78
CA ALA A 34 -6.54 14.34 9.78
C ALA A 34 -5.86 13.98 8.45
N THR A 35 -6.33 12.91 7.82
CA THR A 35 -5.87 12.41 6.52
C THR A 35 -7.04 12.20 5.59
N ASP A 36 -6.78 12.23 4.29
CA ASP A 36 -7.78 11.91 3.28
C ASP A 36 -7.79 10.41 3.00
N LEU A 37 -6.62 9.78 2.99
CA LEU A 37 -6.43 8.35 2.76
C LEU A 37 -5.34 7.80 3.71
N LEU A 38 -5.70 6.82 4.51
CA LEU A 38 -4.76 6.02 5.32
C LEU A 38 -4.39 4.77 4.54
N VAL A 39 -3.11 4.43 4.55
CA VAL A 39 -2.62 3.21 3.91
C VAL A 39 -1.90 2.36 4.95
N LEU A 40 -2.40 1.15 5.17
CA LEU A 40 -1.84 0.15 6.07
C LEU A 40 -0.94 -0.81 5.30
N PRO A 41 -0.03 -1.54 5.96
CA PRO A 41 0.83 -2.56 5.33
C PRO A 41 0.05 -3.75 4.76
N GLU A 42 0.72 -4.60 3.99
CA GLU A 42 0.26 -5.93 3.58
C GLU A 42 -0.11 -6.77 4.82
N MET A 43 -1.18 -7.60 4.74
CA MET A 43 -1.66 -8.42 5.85
C MET A 43 -1.68 -7.66 7.19
N SER A 44 -2.35 -6.51 7.16
CA SER A 44 -2.27 -5.46 8.18
C SER A 44 -2.49 -5.93 9.61
N PHE A 45 -3.31 -6.97 9.81
CA PHE A 45 -3.74 -7.37 11.14
C PHE A 45 -3.13 -8.69 11.62
N THR A 46 -2.44 -9.42 10.76
CA THR A 46 -1.94 -10.77 11.05
C THR A 46 -0.43 -10.92 10.91
N GLY A 47 0.20 -9.99 10.19
CA GLY A 47 1.55 -10.18 9.67
C GLY A 47 1.57 -11.17 8.51
N PHE A 48 2.75 -11.39 7.92
CA PHE A 48 2.92 -12.21 6.70
C PHE A 48 2.94 -13.70 7.04
N THR A 49 1.77 -14.24 7.43
CA THR A 49 1.60 -15.65 7.79
C THR A 49 1.11 -16.48 6.62
N MET A 50 1.57 -17.74 6.57
CA MET A 50 1.09 -18.77 5.63
C MET A 50 0.09 -19.74 6.31
N ASP A 51 -0.24 -19.53 7.58
CA ASP A 51 -1.30 -20.26 8.26
C ASP A 51 -2.66 -19.67 7.89
N ALA A 52 -3.38 -20.34 6.99
CA ALA A 52 -4.67 -19.90 6.49
C ALA A 52 -5.71 -19.64 7.59
N ALA A 53 -5.63 -20.35 8.71
CA ALA A 53 -6.57 -20.18 9.83
C ALA A 53 -6.33 -18.85 10.57
N SER A 54 -5.06 -18.44 10.73
CA SER A 54 -4.67 -17.22 11.43
C SER A 54 -4.61 -16.00 10.49
N ALA A 55 -4.56 -16.23 9.17
CA ALA A 55 -4.36 -15.17 8.18
C ALA A 55 -5.60 -14.33 7.92
N VAL A 56 -6.80 -14.86 8.20
CA VAL A 56 -8.08 -14.19 7.93
C VAL A 56 -8.50 -13.38 9.14
N PRO A 57 -8.55 -12.03 9.05
CA PRO A 57 -9.07 -11.23 10.16
C PRO A 57 -10.56 -11.53 10.39
N PRO A 58 -11.01 -11.62 11.65
CA PRO A 58 -12.42 -11.83 11.94
C PRO A 58 -13.26 -10.64 11.47
N PRO A 59 -14.56 -10.85 11.10
CA PRO A 59 -15.44 -9.79 10.64
C PRO A 59 -15.48 -8.57 11.55
N SER A 60 -15.46 -8.78 12.87
CA SER A 60 -15.48 -7.72 13.88
C SER A 60 -14.31 -6.72 13.77
N VAL A 61 -13.14 -7.18 13.32
CA VAL A 61 -11.97 -6.32 13.08
C VAL A 61 -12.22 -5.45 11.84
N LEU A 62 -12.75 -6.04 10.76
CA LEU A 62 -13.03 -5.32 9.52
C LEU A 62 -14.20 -4.35 9.66
N GLU A 63 -15.26 -4.72 10.40
CA GLU A 63 -16.38 -3.83 10.74
C GLU A 63 -15.89 -2.63 11.56
N ARG A 64 -15.00 -2.86 12.53
CA ARG A 64 -14.41 -1.77 13.31
C ARG A 64 -13.58 -0.83 12.45
N LEU A 65 -12.82 -1.37 11.48
CA LEU A 65 -12.05 -0.56 10.53
C LEU A 65 -12.97 0.28 9.63
N SER A 66 -14.06 -0.30 9.13
CA SER A 66 -15.09 0.40 8.37
C SER A 66 -15.72 1.55 9.19
N ALA A 67 -16.06 1.30 10.45
CA ALA A 67 -16.58 2.33 11.35
C ALA A 67 -15.57 3.48 11.58
N ILE A 68 -14.27 3.17 11.67
CA ILE A 68 -13.19 4.18 11.77
C ILE A 68 -13.17 5.05 10.52
N ALA A 69 -13.22 4.46 9.32
CA ALA A 69 -13.24 5.19 8.06
C ALA A 69 -14.42 6.19 8.02
N GLY A 70 -15.62 5.73 8.35
CA GLY A 70 -16.83 6.56 8.41
C GLY A 70 -16.75 7.68 9.45
N THR A 71 -16.33 7.36 10.67
CA THR A 71 -16.24 8.34 11.78
C THR A 71 -15.19 9.42 11.52
N ARG A 72 -14.03 9.03 10.98
CA ARG A 72 -12.93 9.96 10.66
C ARG A 72 -13.11 10.64 9.29
N ARG A 73 -14.07 10.17 8.48
CA ARG A 73 -14.28 10.61 7.09
C ARG A 73 -12.99 10.51 6.27
N THR A 74 -12.26 9.41 6.43
CA THR A 74 -11.00 9.10 5.75
C THR A 74 -11.12 7.80 4.98
N GLY A 75 -10.60 7.74 3.75
CA GLY A 75 -10.46 6.45 3.08
C GLY A 75 -9.40 5.59 3.79
N ILE A 76 -9.52 4.27 3.71
CA ILE A 76 -8.55 3.35 4.28
C ILE A 76 -8.20 2.26 3.27
N VAL A 77 -6.91 2.09 2.99
CA VAL A 77 -6.38 0.91 2.30
C VAL A 77 -5.78 -0.03 3.34
N TYR A 78 -6.23 -1.27 3.37
CA TYR A 78 -5.71 -2.30 4.29
C TYR A 78 -5.43 -3.61 3.55
N GLY A 79 -4.49 -4.39 4.08
CA GLY A 79 -4.17 -5.73 3.61
C GLY A 79 -4.80 -6.82 4.49
N ALA A 80 -5.36 -7.86 3.87
CA ALA A 80 -5.92 -9.02 4.54
C ALA A 80 -5.85 -10.25 3.64
N VAL A 81 -6.00 -11.43 4.22
CA VAL A 81 -6.32 -12.64 3.45
C VAL A 81 -7.84 -12.79 3.42
N GLU A 82 -8.38 -12.82 2.21
CA GLU A 82 -9.80 -13.07 1.95
C GLU A 82 -9.93 -14.07 0.80
N GLU A 83 -10.85 -15.02 0.88
CA GLU A 83 -11.13 -16.02 -0.16
C GLU A 83 -9.86 -16.75 -0.66
N GLY A 84 -8.91 -17.02 0.26
CA GLY A 84 -7.64 -17.68 -0.06
C GLY A 84 -6.68 -16.84 -0.92
N ARG A 85 -6.79 -15.51 -0.87
CA ARG A 85 -5.95 -14.56 -1.60
C ARG A 85 -5.36 -13.52 -0.68
N ASN A 86 -4.11 -13.15 -0.92
CA ASN A 86 -3.50 -11.98 -0.32
C ASN A 86 -4.06 -10.75 -1.04
N ARG A 87 -4.86 -9.96 -0.34
CA ARG A 87 -5.70 -8.90 -0.90
C ARG A 87 -5.46 -7.57 -0.20
N ILE A 88 -5.54 -6.48 -0.94
CA ILE A 88 -5.76 -5.15 -0.38
C ILE A 88 -7.15 -4.64 -0.75
N VAL A 89 -7.74 -3.91 0.18
CA VAL A 89 -9.10 -3.36 0.07
C VAL A 89 -9.05 -1.86 0.28
N LEU A 90 -9.73 -1.11 -0.57
CA LEU A 90 -10.01 0.30 -0.39
C LEU A 90 -11.39 0.47 0.24
N LEU A 91 -11.46 1.09 1.39
CA LEU A 91 -12.68 1.65 1.97
C LEU A 91 -12.77 3.14 1.61
N ASP A 92 -13.93 3.58 1.22
CA ASP A 92 -14.20 5.01 1.02
C ASP A 92 -14.40 5.75 2.37
N ARG A 93 -14.67 7.04 2.30
CA ARG A 93 -14.88 7.90 3.49
C ARG A 93 -16.16 7.58 4.28
N SER A 94 -17.04 6.72 3.77
CA SER A 94 -18.20 6.21 4.48
C SER A 94 -17.93 4.88 5.19
N GLY A 95 -16.78 4.26 4.88
CA GLY A 95 -16.42 2.92 5.31
C GLY A 95 -16.93 1.82 4.39
N ALA A 96 -17.53 2.17 3.25
CA ALA A 96 -17.94 1.19 2.26
C ALA A 96 -16.74 0.71 1.43
N ARG A 97 -16.78 -0.55 1.00
CA ARG A 97 -15.76 -1.13 0.11
C ARG A 97 -15.87 -0.51 -1.28
N ALA A 98 -14.84 0.21 -1.70
CA ALA A 98 -14.76 0.93 -2.97
C ALA A 98 -13.83 0.27 -3.99
N GLY A 99 -12.91 -0.59 -3.55
CA GLY A 99 -11.99 -1.30 -4.43
C GLY A 99 -11.36 -2.50 -3.77
N THR A 100 -10.93 -3.46 -4.59
CA THR A 100 -10.16 -4.63 -4.16
C THR A 100 -9.07 -4.92 -5.18
N TYR A 101 -7.95 -5.44 -4.70
CA TYR A 101 -6.89 -5.96 -5.54
C TYR A 101 -6.29 -7.21 -4.90
N ASP A 102 -6.23 -8.29 -5.65
CA ASP A 102 -5.58 -9.55 -5.27
C ASP A 102 -4.14 -9.55 -5.78
N LYS A 103 -3.18 -9.86 -4.92
CA LYS A 103 -1.76 -9.92 -5.26
C LYS A 103 -1.52 -10.79 -6.47
N ARG A 104 -0.96 -10.19 -7.53
CA ARG A 104 -0.71 -10.87 -8.79
C ARG A 104 0.55 -11.75 -8.72
N HIS A 105 1.60 -11.24 -8.10
CA HIS A 105 2.88 -11.93 -7.99
C HIS A 105 3.10 -12.43 -6.56
N LEU A 106 2.85 -13.71 -6.36
CA LEU A 106 3.04 -14.34 -5.06
C LEU A 106 4.54 -14.58 -4.80
N PHE A 107 4.96 -14.37 -3.55
CA PHE A 107 6.36 -14.49 -3.15
C PHE A 107 6.76 -15.97 -3.02
N SER A 108 7.32 -16.52 -4.08
CA SER A 108 7.69 -17.94 -4.18
C SER A 108 8.72 -18.40 -3.14
N LEU A 109 9.70 -17.54 -2.81
CA LEU A 109 10.70 -17.84 -1.77
C LEU A 109 10.13 -17.90 -0.35
N GLY A 110 8.90 -17.38 -0.15
CA GLY A 110 8.16 -17.44 1.10
C GLY A 110 7.04 -18.48 1.09
N ASP A 111 7.03 -19.38 0.12
CA ASP A 111 6.00 -20.41 -0.07
C ASP A 111 4.57 -19.87 -0.30
N GLU A 112 4.40 -18.57 -0.51
CA GLU A 112 3.09 -17.91 -0.61
C GLU A 112 2.19 -18.56 -1.67
N SER A 113 2.76 -18.99 -2.81
CA SER A 113 2.05 -19.65 -3.89
C SER A 113 1.52 -21.06 -3.56
N ARG A 114 1.94 -21.65 -2.44
CA ARG A 114 1.42 -22.93 -1.94
C ARG A 114 0.19 -22.73 -1.04
N HIS A 115 -0.04 -21.51 -0.57
CA HIS A 115 -1.07 -21.21 0.42
C HIS A 115 -2.17 -20.30 -0.13
N TYR A 116 -1.83 -19.41 -1.08
CA TYR A 116 -2.75 -18.43 -1.64
C TYR A 116 -2.81 -18.52 -3.15
N ALA A 117 -3.95 -18.11 -3.72
CA ALA A 117 -4.14 -18.01 -5.16
C ALA A 117 -3.75 -16.62 -5.67
N PRO A 118 -3.11 -16.52 -6.86
CA PRO A 118 -2.78 -15.22 -7.45
C PRO A 118 -4.01 -14.48 -7.97
N GLY A 119 -3.93 -13.16 -8.05
CA GLY A 119 -4.87 -12.32 -8.78
C GLY A 119 -4.67 -12.40 -10.29
N SER A 120 -5.70 -12.00 -11.04
CA SER A 120 -5.71 -12.10 -12.52
C SER A 120 -5.50 -10.77 -13.24
N GLY A 121 -5.63 -9.63 -12.57
CA GLY A 121 -5.55 -8.31 -13.21
C GLY A 121 -5.09 -7.22 -12.26
N VAL A 122 -4.93 -6.02 -12.78
CA VAL A 122 -4.59 -4.82 -12.02
C VAL A 122 -5.67 -3.78 -12.28
N PRO A 123 -6.65 -3.62 -11.37
CA PRO A 123 -7.66 -2.58 -11.52
C PRO A 123 -7.06 -1.21 -11.27
N ASP A 124 -7.58 -0.18 -11.92
CA ASP A 124 -7.38 1.19 -11.50
C ASP A 124 -8.52 1.56 -10.55
N TRP A 125 -8.19 2.05 -9.35
CA TRP A 125 -9.18 2.54 -8.40
C TRP A 125 -9.42 4.04 -8.59
N ASN A 126 -10.65 4.48 -8.42
CA ASN A 126 -10.94 5.91 -8.29
C ASN A 126 -11.21 6.25 -6.82
N PHE A 127 -10.46 7.22 -6.30
CA PHE A 127 -10.69 7.77 -4.97
C PHE A 127 -10.59 9.29 -5.02
N GLU A 128 -11.71 9.98 -4.75
CA GLU A 128 -11.79 11.45 -4.75
C GLU A 128 -11.24 12.11 -6.04
N GLY A 129 -11.37 11.44 -7.17
CA GLY A 129 -10.90 11.88 -8.46
C GLY A 129 -9.43 11.54 -8.78
N TRP A 130 -8.74 10.84 -7.88
CA TRP A 130 -7.42 10.25 -8.11
C TRP A 130 -7.56 8.87 -8.73
N THR A 131 -6.78 8.61 -9.78
CA THR A 131 -6.64 7.26 -10.33
C THR A 131 -5.47 6.56 -9.64
N ILE A 132 -5.78 5.51 -8.86
CA ILE A 132 -4.83 4.82 -8.00
C ILE A 132 -4.53 3.43 -8.53
N ARG A 133 -3.24 3.11 -8.72
CA ARG A 133 -2.74 1.77 -9.03
C ARG A 133 -2.46 0.99 -7.75
N PRO A 134 -3.26 -0.04 -7.41
CA PRO A 134 -2.97 -0.92 -6.30
C PRO A 134 -1.86 -1.91 -6.67
N SER A 135 -0.99 -2.20 -5.69
CA SER A 135 0.08 -3.20 -5.78
C SER A 135 0.34 -3.76 -4.39
N ILE A 136 0.87 -4.97 -4.29
CA ILE A 136 1.21 -5.58 -2.99
C ILE A 136 2.65 -6.06 -3.02
N CYS A 137 3.50 -5.46 -2.19
CA CYS A 137 4.82 -5.96 -1.80
C CYS A 137 5.66 -6.49 -2.99
N TYR A 138 5.60 -7.78 -3.27
CA TYR A 138 6.42 -8.44 -4.29
C TYR A 138 6.10 -7.97 -5.72
N ASP A 139 4.88 -7.44 -5.98
CA ASP A 139 4.50 -6.83 -7.26
C ASP A 139 5.47 -5.70 -7.65
N LEU A 140 6.07 -5.02 -6.65
CA LEU A 140 7.05 -3.95 -6.85
C LEU A 140 8.25 -4.38 -7.72
N ARG A 141 8.58 -5.68 -7.77
CA ARG A 141 9.70 -6.20 -8.57
C ARG A 141 9.41 -6.26 -10.07
N PHE A 142 8.16 -6.18 -10.46
CA PHE A 142 7.72 -6.42 -11.82
C PHE A 142 7.32 -5.11 -12.52
N PRO A 143 8.18 -4.52 -13.37
CA PRO A 143 7.92 -3.22 -13.99
C PRO A 143 6.65 -3.22 -14.83
N TYR A 144 6.34 -4.29 -15.55
CA TYR A 144 5.14 -4.40 -16.39
C TYR A 144 3.83 -4.27 -15.59
N HIS A 145 3.84 -4.58 -14.29
CA HIS A 145 2.69 -4.37 -13.40
C HIS A 145 2.32 -2.89 -13.25
N PHE A 146 3.31 -2.02 -13.30
CA PHE A 146 3.15 -0.56 -13.21
C PHE A 146 3.05 0.10 -14.57
N TRP A 147 3.58 -0.55 -15.60
CA TRP A 147 3.65 -0.02 -16.95
C TRP A 147 2.30 0.04 -17.64
N GLU A 148 1.49 -1.02 -17.53
CA GLU A 148 0.18 -1.11 -18.16
C GLU A 148 -0.76 -0.01 -17.65
N GLY A 149 -1.19 0.90 -18.54
CA GLY A 149 -2.11 1.99 -18.20
C GLY A 149 -1.52 3.06 -17.27
N ALA A 150 -0.19 3.17 -17.18
CA ALA A 150 0.48 4.16 -16.33
C ALA A 150 0.07 5.60 -16.66
N GLU A 151 -0.23 5.88 -17.92
CA GLU A 151 -0.66 7.20 -18.41
C GLU A 151 -1.95 7.71 -17.74
N ARG A 152 -2.78 6.78 -17.21
CA ARG A 152 -4.02 7.12 -16.52
C ARG A 152 -3.85 7.26 -15.01
N CYS A 153 -2.75 6.73 -14.45
CA CYS A 153 -2.57 6.64 -13.01
C CYS A 153 -1.89 7.87 -12.43
N ASP A 154 -2.41 8.39 -11.34
CA ASP A 154 -1.84 9.51 -10.59
C ASP A 154 -0.93 9.03 -9.45
N LEU A 155 -1.27 7.89 -8.84
CA LEU A 155 -0.64 7.37 -7.62
C LEU A 155 -0.59 5.85 -7.64
N ALA A 156 0.56 5.25 -7.34
CA ALA A 156 0.67 3.84 -7.01
C ALA A 156 0.78 3.66 -5.49
N LEU A 157 0.03 2.70 -4.94
CA LEU A 157 0.10 2.29 -3.54
C LEU A 157 0.73 0.90 -3.44
N VAL A 158 1.72 0.75 -2.56
CA VAL A 158 2.46 -0.50 -2.38
C VAL A 158 2.50 -0.88 -0.88
N PRO A 159 1.40 -1.36 -0.29
CA PRO A 159 1.42 -2.02 1.01
C PRO A 159 2.33 -3.25 1.00
N ALA A 160 3.16 -3.41 2.05
CA ALA A 160 4.19 -4.44 2.06
C ALA A 160 4.50 -5.02 3.45
N CYS A 161 4.98 -6.27 3.43
CA CYS A 161 5.80 -6.91 4.44
C CYS A 161 7.20 -7.14 3.83
N TRP A 162 7.96 -6.06 3.60
CA TRP A 162 9.25 -6.13 2.91
C TRP A 162 10.40 -6.24 3.91
N PRO A 163 11.17 -7.35 3.91
CA PRO A 163 12.20 -7.59 4.92
C PRO A 163 13.33 -6.55 4.90
N GLY A 164 13.83 -6.20 6.09
CA GLY A 164 14.91 -5.24 6.27
C GLY A 164 16.20 -5.61 5.53
N SER A 165 16.50 -6.91 5.38
CA SER A 165 17.66 -7.39 4.61
C SER A 165 17.62 -6.99 3.12
N ARG A 166 16.49 -6.54 2.62
CA ARG A 166 16.27 -6.07 1.24
C ARG A 166 15.79 -4.62 1.15
N GLU A 167 16.03 -3.82 2.19
CA GLU A 167 15.63 -2.39 2.25
C GLU A 167 16.15 -1.59 1.05
N ARG A 168 17.41 -1.82 0.63
CA ARG A 168 17.98 -1.17 -0.56
C ARG A 168 17.13 -1.45 -1.81
N HIS A 169 16.68 -2.70 -2.00
CA HIS A 169 15.81 -3.02 -3.15
C HIS A 169 14.47 -2.28 -3.05
N TRP A 170 13.89 -2.22 -1.85
CA TRP A 170 12.65 -1.51 -1.58
C TRP A 170 12.72 -0.05 -2.03
N LYS A 171 13.67 0.70 -1.48
CA LYS A 171 13.85 2.12 -1.79
C LYS A 171 14.16 2.36 -3.28
N THR A 172 15.05 1.55 -3.86
CA THR A 172 15.44 1.68 -5.27
C THR A 172 14.26 1.40 -6.21
N LEU A 173 13.49 0.35 -5.95
CA LEU A 173 12.38 -0.03 -6.81
C LEU A 173 11.20 0.95 -6.72
N LEU A 174 10.89 1.47 -5.54
CA LEU A 174 9.88 2.52 -5.39
C LEU A 174 10.25 3.75 -6.24
N ALA A 175 11.51 4.20 -6.17
CA ALA A 175 12.00 5.32 -6.96
C ALA A 175 11.93 5.02 -8.47
N ALA A 176 12.32 3.82 -8.89
CA ALA A 176 12.23 3.41 -10.29
C ALA A 176 10.78 3.47 -10.79
N ARG A 177 9.80 2.96 -10.01
CA ARG A 177 8.39 3.00 -10.40
C ARG A 177 7.85 4.42 -10.52
N ALA A 178 8.29 5.34 -9.66
CA ALA A 178 7.90 6.74 -9.77
C ALA A 178 8.47 7.39 -11.04
N ILE A 179 9.75 7.20 -11.31
CA ILE A 179 10.46 7.80 -12.45
C ILE A 179 9.91 7.29 -13.78
N GLU A 180 9.87 5.96 -13.97
CA GLU A 180 9.53 5.34 -15.26
C GLU A 180 8.05 5.49 -15.64
N ASN A 181 7.17 5.71 -14.66
CA ASN A 181 5.73 5.84 -14.87
C ASN A 181 5.21 7.27 -14.62
N GLN A 182 6.08 8.18 -14.18
CA GLN A 182 5.77 9.59 -13.94
C GLN A 182 4.51 9.78 -13.10
N MET A 183 4.39 9.03 -11.98
CA MET A 183 3.30 9.09 -11.03
C MET A 183 3.83 9.12 -9.60
N TRP A 184 3.01 9.54 -8.65
CA TRP A 184 3.31 9.39 -7.24
C TRP A 184 3.43 7.91 -6.87
N VAL A 185 4.37 7.56 -5.99
CA VAL A 185 4.50 6.21 -5.46
C VAL A 185 4.58 6.26 -3.95
N ALA A 186 3.64 5.60 -3.28
CA ALA A 186 3.61 5.46 -1.83
C ALA A 186 3.82 4.00 -1.43
N GLY A 187 5.00 3.69 -0.93
CA GLY A 187 5.33 2.39 -0.34
C GLY A 187 5.08 2.40 1.15
N VAL A 188 4.24 1.49 1.65
CA VAL A 188 3.91 1.39 3.07
C VAL A 188 4.34 0.04 3.59
N ASN A 189 5.40 0.03 4.39
CA ASN A 189 5.97 -1.20 4.92
C ASN A 189 5.75 -1.28 6.43
N ARG A 190 5.62 -2.50 6.94
CA ARG A 190 5.59 -2.74 8.38
C ARG A 190 6.98 -2.60 9.03
N ILE A 191 7.00 -2.47 10.34
CA ILE A 191 8.19 -2.66 11.18
C ILE A 191 8.05 -3.89 12.08
N GLY A 192 9.08 -4.20 12.85
CA GLY A 192 9.08 -5.24 13.87
C GLY A 192 9.53 -6.60 13.36
N GLU A 193 9.23 -7.63 14.11
CA GLU A 193 9.73 -8.98 13.88
C GLU A 193 8.60 -9.98 13.70
N GLU A 194 8.89 -11.02 12.98
CA GLU A 194 8.13 -12.25 12.83
C GLU A 194 9.06 -13.44 13.07
N PRO A 195 8.57 -14.68 13.22
CA PRO A 195 9.41 -15.81 13.56
C PRO A 195 10.64 -16.04 12.69
N ARG A 196 10.65 -15.54 11.45
CA ARG A 196 11.75 -15.74 10.49
C ARG A 196 12.28 -14.47 9.85
N LEU A 197 11.63 -13.33 10.05
CA LEU A 197 11.92 -12.09 9.33
C LEU A 197 11.86 -10.89 10.25
N SER A 198 12.73 -9.92 9.99
CA SER A 198 12.66 -8.58 10.59
C SER A 198 12.39 -7.53 9.54
N TYR A 199 11.70 -6.47 9.94
CA TYR A 199 11.22 -5.40 9.07
C TYR A 199 11.64 -4.05 9.63
N ASN A 200 12.25 -3.23 8.78
CA ASN A 200 12.80 -1.92 9.17
C ASN A 200 11.86 -0.76 8.87
N GLY A 201 10.65 -1.02 8.35
CA GLY A 201 9.80 0.05 7.86
C GLY A 201 10.32 0.64 6.57
N ALA A 202 10.88 1.84 6.62
CA ALA A 202 11.30 2.62 5.46
C ALA A 202 10.12 2.87 4.49
N SER A 203 8.93 3.16 5.06
CA SER A 203 7.80 3.63 4.26
C SER A 203 8.15 4.97 3.63
N MET A 204 7.80 5.14 2.36
CA MET A 204 8.21 6.31 1.58
C MET A 204 7.10 6.81 0.68
N VAL A 205 7.12 8.11 0.39
CA VAL A 205 6.39 8.70 -0.73
C VAL A 205 7.38 9.39 -1.65
N LEU A 206 7.29 9.08 -2.93
CA LEU A 206 8.13 9.65 -3.98
C LEU A 206 7.28 10.44 -4.98
N ASP A 207 7.79 11.59 -5.40
CA ASP A 207 7.16 12.41 -6.42
C ASP A 207 7.31 11.76 -7.83
N PRO A 208 6.60 12.23 -8.86
CA PRO A 208 6.70 11.70 -10.23
C PRO A 208 8.09 11.76 -10.87
N ARG A 209 9.07 12.39 -10.23
CA ARG A 209 10.48 12.45 -10.66
C ARG A 209 11.38 11.53 -9.84
N GLY A 210 10.78 10.75 -8.91
CA GLY A 210 11.49 9.83 -8.03
C GLY A 210 12.16 10.49 -6.83
N THR A 211 11.83 11.75 -6.54
CA THR A 211 12.36 12.44 -5.37
C THR A 211 11.57 12.02 -4.12
N PRO A 212 12.21 11.54 -3.05
CA PRO A 212 11.50 11.24 -1.82
C PRO A 212 11.00 12.52 -1.16
N VAL A 213 9.69 12.62 -0.94
CA VAL A 213 9.05 13.71 -0.20
C VAL A 213 8.72 13.31 1.24
N LEU A 214 8.70 12.00 1.51
CA LEU A 214 8.62 11.41 2.84
C LEU A 214 9.47 10.15 2.88
N ASP A 215 10.28 9.99 3.91
CA ASP A 215 10.97 8.75 4.32
C ASP A 215 10.75 8.59 5.83
N ALA A 216 9.96 7.61 6.21
CA ALA A 216 9.60 7.35 7.61
C ALA A 216 10.74 6.71 8.42
N GLY A 217 11.82 6.28 7.75
CA GLY A 217 12.88 5.52 8.40
C GLY A 217 12.32 4.29 9.12
N ASN A 218 12.72 4.09 10.38
CA ASN A 218 12.27 2.96 11.21
C ASN A 218 11.28 3.36 12.32
N ALA A 219 10.75 4.58 12.30
CA ALA A 219 9.86 5.06 13.34
C ALA A 219 8.45 4.47 13.22
N GLU A 220 7.91 3.92 14.31
CA GLU A 220 6.50 3.52 14.37
C GLU A 220 5.62 4.76 14.40
N GLY A 221 4.55 4.76 13.61
CA GLY A 221 3.63 5.89 13.59
C GLY A 221 2.80 6.01 12.33
N ILE A 222 2.03 7.09 12.27
CA ILE A 222 1.30 7.51 11.08
C ILE A 222 2.02 8.73 10.50
N HIS A 223 2.70 8.53 9.38
CA HIS A 223 3.49 9.56 8.70
C HIS A 223 2.63 10.21 7.62
N VAL A 224 2.39 11.52 7.73
CA VAL A 224 1.46 12.23 6.85
C VAL A 224 2.21 13.14 5.88
N VAL A 225 1.79 13.10 4.62
CA VAL A 225 2.31 13.96 3.55
C VAL A 225 1.17 14.38 2.62
N GLU A 226 1.26 15.58 2.08
CA GLU A 226 0.36 16.04 1.03
C GLU A 226 0.98 15.76 -0.34
N VAL A 227 0.20 15.15 -1.23
CA VAL A 227 0.55 14.91 -2.64
C VAL A 227 -0.37 15.73 -3.55
N ASP A 228 0.16 16.19 -4.69
CA ASP A 228 -0.53 17.09 -5.62
C ASP A 228 -0.63 16.44 -7.00
N ARG A 229 -1.85 16.28 -7.53
CA ARG A 229 -2.10 15.70 -8.84
C ARG A 229 -1.56 16.56 -9.97
N GLU A 230 -1.50 17.88 -9.80
CA GLU A 230 -0.93 18.77 -10.81
C GLU A 230 0.54 18.47 -11.09
N MET A 231 1.29 17.98 -10.10
CA MET A 231 2.68 17.57 -10.29
C MET A 231 2.82 16.40 -11.28
N VAL A 232 1.87 15.48 -11.35
CA VAL A 232 1.83 14.40 -12.34
C VAL A 232 1.67 15.01 -13.74
N ALA A 233 0.64 15.83 -13.92
CA ALA A 233 0.35 16.47 -15.21
C ALA A 233 1.52 17.34 -15.71
N SER A 234 2.08 18.17 -14.83
CA SER A 234 3.22 19.04 -15.18
C SER A 234 4.49 18.26 -15.50
N THR A 235 4.75 17.15 -14.78
CA THR A 235 5.92 16.30 -15.06
C THR A 235 5.80 15.63 -16.42
N ARG A 236 4.63 15.06 -16.75
CA ARG A 236 4.36 14.41 -18.04
C ARG A 236 4.40 15.39 -19.19
N SER A 237 3.83 16.59 -19.02
CA SER A 237 3.89 17.65 -20.04
C SER A 237 5.31 18.12 -20.31
N ARG A 238 6.15 18.21 -19.28
CA ARG A 238 7.54 18.66 -19.43
C ARG A 238 8.46 17.58 -19.99
N TYR A 239 8.20 16.33 -19.70
CA TYR A 239 9.01 15.16 -20.08
C TYR A 239 8.08 14.03 -20.54
N PRO A 240 7.66 14.01 -21.81
CA PRO A 240 6.63 13.09 -22.28
C PRO A 240 7.16 11.66 -22.56
N PHE A 241 7.91 11.07 -21.61
CA PHE A 241 8.54 9.76 -21.77
C PHE A 241 7.54 8.62 -22.00
N LEU A 242 6.29 8.80 -21.53
CA LEU A 242 5.26 7.78 -21.71
C LEU A 242 4.81 7.67 -23.17
N GLU A 243 4.96 8.74 -23.97
CA GLU A 243 4.63 8.76 -25.39
C GLU A 243 5.65 7.98 -26.25
N ASP A 244 6.88 7.81 -25.73
CA ASP A 244 7.95 7.07 -26.43
C ASP A 244 7.85 5.54 -26.20
N ARG A 245 6.85 5.08 -25.43
CA ARG A 245 6.66 3.65 -25.19
C ARG A 245 6.20 2.94 -26.45
N LEU A 246 6.89 1.85 -26.77
CA LEU A 246 6.46 0.96 -27.83
C LEU A 246 5.31 0.09 -27.34
N GLU A 247 4.29 -0.07 -28.18
CA GLU A 247 3.25 -1.07 -27.94
C GLU A 247 3.90 -2.46 -27.98
N GLY A 248 3.74 -3.26 -26.91
CA GLY A 248 4.29 -4.61 -26.79
C GLY A 248 3.36 -5.67 -27.37
#